data_fe4961fa71f49e5bd94ac3377cff6045
#
_entry.id   fe4961fa71f49e5bd94ac3377cff6045
#
_cell.length_a   1.000
_cell.length_b   1.000
_cell.length_c   1.000
_cell.angle_alpha   90.00
_cell.angle_beta   90.00
_cell.angle_gamma   90.00
#
_symmetry.space_group_name_H-M   'P 1'
#
loop_
_entity.id
_entity.type
_entity.pdbx_description
1 polymer ?
#
loop_
_entity_poly.entity_id
_entity_poly.type
_entity_poly.pdbx_seq_one_letter_code
_entity_poly.pdbx_strand_id
1 'polypeptide(L)'
;MFSHVILGVNDLEKSKIFYDALLGAINIGPGIANAKRYFYRSPTGSFGITTPINGEEATHGNGGTVGFAMASPEQCDAFHAAGIANGGTTCEDPPGWREGSVGRLYLCYVRDPDGNKICGLHRPAKVA
;
A
#
# COMPACT_ATOMS: atom_id res chain seq x y z
N MET A 1 -0.62 -1.75 -17.25
CA MET A 1 0.86 -1.69 -17.33
C MET A 1 1.51 -2.77 -16.49
N PHE A 2 1.42 -2.72 -15.15
CA PHE A 2 2.04 -3.74 -14.30
C PHE A 2 1.15 -4.98 -14.19
N SER A 3 1.77 -6.17 -14.28
CA SER A 3 1.06 -7.41 -13.94
C SER A 3 0.98 -7.57 -12.43
N HIS A 4 2.09 -7.33 -11.76
CA HIS A 4 2.17 -7.46 -10.31
C HIS A 4 3.34 -6.65 -9.75
N VAL A 5 3.24 -6.33 -8.45
CA VAL A 5 4.32 -5.73 -7.65
C VAL A 5 4.48 -6.59 -6.41
N ILE A 6 5.71 -6.95 -6.06
CA ILE A 6 6.00 -7.74 -4.86
C ILE A 6 6.99 -6.95 -4.00
N LEU A 7 6.70 -6.85 -2.71
CA LEU A 7 7.61 -6.24 -1.73
C LEU A 7 8.17 -7.29 -0.78
N GLY A 8 9.42 -7.09 -0.36
CA GLY A 8 10.06 -7.94 0.64
C GLY A 8 9.65 -7.57 2.05
N VAL A 9 9.39 -8.59 2.86
CA VAL A 9 9.04 -8.43 4.28
C VAL A 9 9.81 -9.45 5.11
N ASN A 10 10.03 -9.16 6.40
CA ASN A 10 10.79 -10.05 7.29
C ASN A 10 9.88 -10.99 8.07
N ASP A 11 8.73 -10.51 8.52
CA ASP A 11 7.73 -11.32 9.22
C ASP A 11 6.47 -11.37 8.37
N LEU A 12 6.31 -12.46 7.65
CA LEU A 12 5.24 -12.60 6.66
C LEU A 12 3.84 -12.50 7.30
N GLU A 13 3.63 -13.12 8.45
CA GLU A 13 2.33 -13.11 9.13
C GLU A 13 2.00 -11.73 9.70
N LYS A 14 2.98 -11.04 10.26
CA LYS A 14 2.82 -9.66 10.74
C LYS A 14 2.47 -8.72 9.59
N SER A 15 3.14 -8.88 8.46
CA SER A 15 2.88 -8.07 7.27
C SER A 15 1.53 -8.40 6.64
N LYS A 16 1.08 -9.66 6.72
CA LYS A 16 -0.26 -10.05 6.28
C LYS A 16 -1.34 -9.31 7.07
N ILE A 17 -1.19 -9.22 8.39
CA ILE A 17 -2.14 -8.48 9.23
C ILE A 17 -2.23 -7.02 8.76
N PHE A 18 -1.09 -6.39 8.52
CA PHE A 18 -1.03 -5.02 8.03
C PHE A 18 -1.72 -4.88 6.66
N TYR A 19 -1.33 -5.69 5.68
CA TYR A 19 -1.86 -5.56 4.32
C TYR A 19 -3.30 -6.03 4.18
N ASP A 20 -3.74 -7.02 4.95
CA ASP A 20 -5.16 -7.40 4.97
C ASP A 20 -6.03 -6.21 5.40
N ALA A 21 -5.61 -5.49 6.43
CA ALA A 21 -6.33 -4.31 6.92
C ALA A 21 -6.24 -3.14 5.92
N LEU A 22 -5.03 -2.85 5.44
CA LEU A 22 -4.77 -1.75 4.53
C LEU A 22 -5.57 -1.89 3.22
N LEU A 23 -5.41 -3.03 2.57
CA LEU A 23 -6.05 -3.29 1.28
C LEU A 23 -7.54 -3.62 1.43
N GLY A 24 -7.95 -4.12 2.60
CA GLY A 24 -9.36 -4.27 2.94
C GLY A 24 -10.12 -2.95 2.90
N ALA A 25 -9.46 -1.85 3.23
CA ALA A 25 -10.06 -0.50 3.18
C ALA A 25 -10.38 -0.06 1.74
N ILE A 26 -9.76 -0.68 0.73
CA ILE A 26 -10.06 -0.43 -0.69
C ILE A 26 -10.75 -1.63 -1.35
N ASN A 27 -11.42 -2.45 -0.55
CA ASN A 27 -12.25 -3.58 -0.99
C ASN A 27 -11.46 -4.71 -1.68
N ILE A 28 -10.19 -4.88 -1.35
CA ILE A 28 -9.39 -6.02 -1.77
C ILE A 28 -9.45 -7.07 -0.66
N GLY A 29 -9.78 -8.30 -1.02
CA GLY A 29 -9.90 -9.40 -0.07
C GLY A 29 -8.59 -9.76 0.61
N PRO A 30 -8.63 -10.60 1.66
CA PRO A 30 -7.43 -11.02 2.39
C PRO A 30 -6.41 -11.69 1.49
N GLY A 31 -5.15 -11.61 1.89
CA GLY A 31 -4.05 -12.24 1.16
C GLY A 31 -4.23 -13.75 1.02
N ILE A 32 -3.94 -14.26 -0.16
CA ILE A 32 -4.03 -15.68 -0.50
C ILE A 32 -2.63 -16.25 -0.52
N ALA A 33 -2.41 -17.31 0.27
CA ALA A 33 -1.11 -17.94 0.40
C ALA A 33 -0.68 -18.61 -0.91
N ASN A 34 0.59 -18.44 -1.26
CA ASN A 34 1.24 -19.12 -2.36
C ASN A 34 2.71 -19.32 -1.99
N ALA A 35 3.06 -20.53 -1.54
CA ALA A 35 4.37 -20.84 -1.00
C ALA A 35 4.72 -19.89 0.15
N LYS A 36 5.85 -19.16 0.06
CA LYS A 36 6.30 -18.20 1.08
C LYS A 36 5.83 -16.78 0.81
N ARG A 37 4.65 -16.63 0.17
CA ARG A 37 4.10 -15.35 -0.26
C ARG A 37 2.63 -15.26 0.06
N TYR A 38 2.15 -14.02 0.12
CA TYR A 38 0.71 -13.72 0.05
C TYR A 38 0.45 -12.81 -1.12
N PHE A 39 -0.59 -13.10 -1.88
CA PHE A 39 -1.02 -12.27 -2.99
C PHE A 39 -2.38 -11.65 -2.74
N TYR A 40 -2.51 -10.40 -3.16
CA TYR A 40 -3.74 -9.61 -3.14
C TYR A 40 -4.08 -9.29 -4.57
N ARG A 41 -5.26 -9.69 -5.01
CA ARG A 41 -5.63 -9.61 -6.43
C ARG A 41 -6.80 -8.68 -6.65
N SER A 42 -6.75 -7.93 -7.76
CA SER A 42 -7.83 -7.10 -8.26
C SER A 42 -7.96 -7.30 -9.77
N PRO A 43 -9.03 -6.79 -10.39
CA PRO A 43 -9.17 -6.89 -11.85
C PRO A 43 -8.03 -6.21 -12.63
N THR A 44 -7.32 -5.26 -12.03
CA THR A 44 -6.29 -4.48 -12.72
C THR A 44 -4.86 -4.91 -12.42
N GLY A 45 -4.65 -5.85 -11.49
CA GLY A 45 -3.32 -6.34 -11.17
C GLY A 45 -3.24 -7.03 -9.84
N SER A 46 -2.04 -7.44 -9.47
CA SER A 46 -1.76 -8.14 -8.22
C SER A 46 -0.68 -7.44 -7.42
N PHE A 47 -0.82 -7.49 -6.11
CA PHE A 47 0.19 -7.06 -5.16
C PHE A 47 0.57 -8.24 -4.28
N GLY A 48 1.86 -8.40 -4.02
CA GLY A 48 2.33 -9.50 -3.19
C GLY A 48 3.33 -9.07 -2.14
N ILE A 49 3.43 -9.87 -1.10
CA ILE A 49 4.48 -9.78 -0.08
C ILE A 49 5.18 -11.12 0.02
N THR A 50 6.49 -11.07 0.23
CA THR A 50 7.33 -12.28 0.27
C THR A 50 8.50 -12.09 1.23
N THR A 51 8.93 -13.18 1.87
CA THR A 51 10.28 -13.19 2.40
C THR A 51 11.27 -13.32 1.23
N PRO A 52 12.46 -12.67 1.30
CA PRO A 52 13.41 -12.72 0.19
C PRO A 52 13.86 -14.13 -0.14
N ILE A 53 13.96 -14.43 -1.44
CA ILE A 53 14.29 -15.78 -1.94
C ILE A 53 15.69 -16.22 -1.53
N ASN A 54 16.62 -15.27 -1.30
CA ASN A 54 17.99 -15.58 -0.88
C ASN A 54 18.13 -15.87 0.62
N GLY A 55 17.02 -15.81 1.38
CA GLY A 55 17.02 -16.05 2.82
C GLY A 55 17.60 -14.92 3.67
N GLU A 56 18.03 -13.83 3.04
CA GLU A 56 18.53 -12.66 3.76
C GLU A 56 17.40 -11.75 4.22
N GLU A 57 17.75 -10.79 5.07
CA GLU A 57 16.78 -9.81 5.57
C GLU A 57 16.23 -8.94 4.45
N ALA A 58 14.94 -8.72 4.46
CA ALA A 58 14.30 -7.79 3.53
C ALA A 58 14.66 -6.36 3.90
N THR A 59 14.91 -5.54 2.87
CA THR A 59 15.15 -4.11 3.01
C THR A 59 14.14 -3.34 2.17
N HIS A 60 13.76 -2.14 2.63
CA HIS A 60 12.94 -1.26 1.79
C HIS A 60 13.85 -0.46 0.84
N GLY A 61 13.36 -0.16 -0.35
CA GLY A 61 14.09 0.70 -1.28
C GLY A 61 14.00 2.16 -0.82
N ASN A 62 15.15 2.81 -0.65
CA ASN A 62 15.16 4.23 -0.35
C ASN A 62 14.75 5.01 -1.62
N GLY A 63 13.65 5.76 -1.53
CA GLY A 63 13.08 6.47 -2.68
C GLY A 63 11.97 5.71 -3.39
N GLY A 64 11.76 4.42 -3.08
CA GLY A 64 10.68 3.64 -3.66
C GLY A 64 9.33 3.93 -3.03
N THR A 65 8.29 3.94 -3.84
CA THR A 65 6.90 4.11 -3.38
C THR A 65 5.99 3.22 -4.22
N VAL A 66 5.08 2.52 -3.57
CA VAL A 66 4.00 1.81 -4.26
C VAL A 66 2.71 2.56 -3.98
N GLY A 67 2.06 3.05 -5.04
CA GLY A 67 0.82 3.81 -4.95
C GLY A 67 -0.39 2.98 -5.33
N PHE A 68 -1.45 3.11 -4.52
CA PHE A 68 -2.74 2.50 -4.77
C PHE A 68 -3.77 3.58 -5.08
N ALA A 69 -4.59 3.34 -6.11
CA ALA A 69 -5.65 4.26 -6.49
C ALA A 69 -6.80 4.22 -5.49
N MET A 70 -7.24 5.39 -5.09
CA MET A 70 -8.35 5.58 -4.15
C MET A 70 -9.56 6.16 -4.87
N ALA A 71 -10.74 5.69 -4.51
CA ALA A 71 -11.99 6.18 -5.10
C ALA A 71 -12.41 7.54 -4.55
N SER A 72 -11.96 7.89 -3.34
CA SER A 72 -12.38 9.11 -2.64
C SER A 72 -11.35 9.53 -1.59
N PRO A 73 -11.38 10.79 -1.12
CA PRO A 73 -10.59 11.19 0.04
C PRO A 73 -10.88 10.36 1.29
N GLU A 74 -12.14 10.01 1.52
CA GLU A 74 -12.55 9.20 2.67
C GLU A 74 -11.91 7.81 2.62
N GLN A 75 -11.77 7.23 1.44
CA GLN A 75 -11.09 5.96 1.26
C GLN A 75 -9.59 6.08 1.56
N CYS A 76 -8.94 7.19 1.16
CA CYS A 76 -7.56 7.47 1.55
C CYS A 76 -7.41 7.52 3.07
N ASP A 77 -8.31 8.22 3.74
CA ASP A 77 -8.27 8.34 5.21
C ASP A 77 -8.43 6.98 5.88
N ALA A 78 -9.37 6.16 5.41
CA ALA A 78 -9.60 4.82 5.94
C ALA A 78 -8.40 3.89 5.70
N PHE A 79 -7.81 3.97 4.53
CA PHE A 79 -6.61 3.22 4.14
C PHE A 79 -5.44 3.56 5.07
N HIS A 80 -5.17 4.83 5.28
CA HIS A 80 -4.11 5.30 6.17
C HIS A 80 -4.36 4.86 7.61
N ALA A 81 -5.58 5.07 8.11
CA ALA A 81 -5.95 4.70 9.48
C ALA A 81 -5.81 3.20 9.73
N ALA A 82 -6.21 2.36 8.77
CA ALA A 82 -6.05 0.92 8.86
C ALA A 82 -4.57 0.51 8.94
N GLY A 83 -3.72 1.14 8.15
CA GLY A 83 -2.28 0.90 8.20
C GLY A 83 -1.66 1.26 9.54
N ILE A 84 -1.98 2.44 10.06
CA ILE A 84 -1.46 2.89 11.36
C ILE A 84 -1.95 1.98 12.50
N ALA A 85 -3.19 1.54 12.47
CA ALA A 85 -3.77 0.66 13.50
C ALA A 85 -3.19 -0.77 13.46
N ASN A 86 -2.54 -1.18 12.38
CA ASN A 86 -2.10 -2.56 12.18
C ASN A 86 -0.60 -2.70 11.93
N GLY A 87 0.20 -1.87 12.57
CA GLY A 87 1.66 -2.01 12.61
C GLY A 87 2.43 -1.09 11.67
N GLY A 88 1.74 -0.24 10.92
CA GLY A 88 2.38 0.77 10.09
C GLY A 88 2.74 2.03 10.84
N THR A 89 3.55 2.86 10.21
CA THR A 89 3.92 4.18 10.72
C THR A 89 3.58 5.24 9.68
N THR A 90 3.15 6.42 10.16
CA THR A 90 2.90 7.54 9.26
C THR A 90 4.23 8.06 8.69
N CYS A 91 4.18 8.59 7.49
CA CYS A 91 5.31 9.29 6.90
C CYS A 91 4.81 10.41 6.00
N GLU A 92 5.67 11.41 5.78
CA GLU A 92 5.34 12.66 5.11
C GLU A 92 4.20 13.39 5.83
N ASP A 93 3.49 14.27 5.15
CA ASP A 93 2.37 15.00 5.73
C ASP A 93 1.17 14.07 5.95
N PRO A 94 0.27 14.41 6.90
CA PRO A 94 -0.96 13.65 7.10
C PRO A 94 -1.81 13.58 5.83
N PRO A 95 -2.78 12.63 5.76
CA PRO A 95 -3.70 12.58 4.62
C PRO A 95 -4.31 13.95 4.33
N GLY A 96 -4.34 14.32 3.07
CA GLY A 96 -4.88 15.62 2.69
C GLY A 96 -4.63 15.95 1.23
N TRP A 97 -5.14 17.11 0.83
CA TRP A 97 -4.97 17.63 -0.51
C TRP A 97 -3.55 18.17 -0.71
N ARG A 98 -3.01 17.89 -1.90
CA ARG A 98 -1.72 18.44 -2.36
C ARG A 98 -1.90 19.09 -3.71
N GLU A 99 -1.36 20.29 -3.87
CA GLU A 99 -1.27 20.94 -5.17
C GLU A 99 0.01 20.45 -5.86
N GLY A 100 -0.11 20.08 -7.12
CA GLY A 100 1.02 19.61 -7.90
C GLY A 100 0.96 20.09 -9.34
N SER A 101 2.01 19.79 -10.12
CA SER A 101 2.10 20.18 -11.53
C SER A 101 1.00 19.54 -12.39
N VAL A 102 0.44 18.42 -11.94
CA VAL A 102 -0.63 17.69 -12.62
C VAL A 102 -2.00 17.98 -12.03
N GLY A 103 -2.11 19.03 -11.17
CA GLY A 103 -3.34 19.41 -10.52
C GLY A 103 -3.40 18.97 -9.06
N ARG A 104 -4.60 19.02 -8.51
CA ARG A 104 -4.86 18.76 -7.12
C ARG A 104 -5.11 17.27 -6.88
N LEU A 105 -4.37 16.69 -5.93
CA LEU A 105 -4.47 15.27 -5.57
C LEU A 105 -4.72 15.13 -4.07
N TYR A 106 -5.50 14.14 -3.67
CA TYR A 106 -5.61 13.76 -2.26
C TYR A 106 -4.68 12.57 -2.01
N LEU A 107 -3.73 12.75 -1.10
CA LEU A 107 -2.66 11.78 -0.87
C LEU A 107 -2.59 11.37 0.59
N CYS A 108 -2.18 10.12 0.82
CA CYS A 108 -1.75 9.66 2.12
C CYS A 108 -0.53 8.74 1.96
N TYR A 109 0.31 8.70 2.99
CA TYR A 109 1.51 7.88 3.00
C TYR A 109 1.61 7.11 4.31
N VAL A 110 1.97 5.85 4.21
CA VAL A 110 2.20 4.98 5.37
C VAL A 110 3.36 4.05 5.05
N ARG A 111 4.17 3.74 6.05
CA ARG A 111 5.18 2.70 5.92
C ARG A 111 4.66 1.41 6.50
N ASP A 112 4.94 0.31 5.82
CA ASP A 112 4.61 -1.01 6.35
C ASP A 112 5.57 -1.38 7.49
N PRO A 113 5.38 -2.54 8.16
CA PRO A 113 6.25 -2.93 9.28
C PRO A 113 7.74 -3.02 8.95
N ASP A 114 8.12 -3.18 7.69
CA ASP A 114 9.51 -3.25 7.24
C ASP A 114 10.02 -1.95 6.64
N GLY A 115 9.20 -0.90 6.65
CA GLY A 115 9.58 0.41 6.16
C GLY A 115 9.29 0.67 4.69
N ASN A 116 8.66 -0.26 3.98
CA ASN A 116 8.22 -0.02 2.60
C ASN A 116 7.20 1.11 2.58
N LYS A 117 7.40 2.08 1.69
CA LYS A 117 6.55 3.26 1.59
C LYS A 117 5.37 3.00 0.67
N ILE A 118 4.18 3.16 1.21
CA ILE A 118 2.92 2.93 0.51
C ILE A 118 2.16 4.25 0.42
N CYS A 119 1.61 4.52 -0.75
CA CYS A 119 0.84 5.74 -1.02
C CYS A 119 -0.60 5.37 -1.37
N GLY A 120 -1.54 6.14 -0.88
CA GLY A 120 -2.89 6.18 -1.40
C GLY A 120 -3.10 7.48 -2.17
N LEU A 121 -3.64 7.39 -3.37
CA LEU A 121 -3.80 8.55 -4.24
C LEU A 121 -5.21 8.60 -4.81
N HIS A 122 -5.90 9.70 -4.51
CA HIS A 122 -7.19 10.01 -5.13
C HIS A 122 -7.02 11.18 -6.08
N ARG A 123 -7.39 10.95 -7.32
CA ARG A 123 -7.43 11.99 -8.34
C ARG A 123 -8.87 12.39 -8.55
N PRO A 124 -9.23 13.67 -8.33
CA PRO A 124 -10.59 14.13 -8.57
C PRO A 124 -10.99 13.93 -10.02
N ALA A 125 -12.29 13.70 -10.25
CA ALA A 125 -12.82 13.66 -11.60
C ALA A 125 -12.61 15.01 -12.29
N LYS A 126 -12.30 14.97 -13.58
CA LYS A 126 -12.21 16.21 -14.37
C LYS A 126 -13.58 16.88 -14.43
N VAL A 127 -13.59 18.16 -14.13
CA VAL A 127 -14.78 18.98 -14.36
C VAL A 127 -14.85 19.27 -15.85
N ALA A 128 -15.96 18.91 -16.47
CA ALA A 128 -16.17 19.13 -17.91
C ALA A 128 -16.40 20.62 -18.19
#